data_4708b26c229fa6b33c162529cb19aaa6
#
_entry.id   4708b26c229fa6b33c162529cb19aaa6
#
_cell.length_a   1.000
_cell.length_b   1.000
_cell.length_c   1.000
_cell.angle_alpha   90.00
_cell.angle_beta   90.00
_cell.angle_gamma   90.00
#
_symmetry.space_group_name_H-M   'P 1'
#
loop_
_entity.id
_entity.type
_entity.pdbx_description
1 polymer ?
#
loop_
_entity_poly.entity_id
_entity_poly.type
_entity_poly.pdbx_seq_one_letter_code
_entity_poly.pdbx_strand_id
1 'polypeptide(L)'
;MKYILLHGLGQNSFSYNKTIEFMEMKDDIICLNLIELLDGKEVSYSSLYQVFDEYCKQINEPISICGLSLGGILAIHYTIENSDKVNSLVLIATQYIMPKKLLKFQNILFKLMPNNMFKEIGFNKYEFINLSKSMMNLNFEKDLEKITCRTLIVCGDKDKTNKPASLQLKERITNSNIEIIENAGHEVNIDNPQKLGIILNKFFKEGNEYEKM
;
A
#
# COMPACT_ATOMS: atom_id res chain seq x y z
N MET A 1 13.15 -14.64 -2.65
CA MET A 1 12.50 -13.54 -1.88
C MET A 1 11.17 -13.19 -2.57
N LYS A 2 10.09 -12.99 -1.85
CA LYS A 2 8.78 -12.64 -2.43
C LYS A 2 8.51 -11.13 -2.32
N TYR A 3 7.92 -10.59 -3.39
CA TYR A 3 7.53 -9.18 -3.48
C TYR A 3 6.00 -9.07 -3.46
N ILE A 4 5.44 -8.57 -2.38
CA ILE A 4 4.00 -8.48 -2.20
C ILE A 4 3.53 -7.07 -2.59
N LEU A 5 2.63 -6.98 -3.57
CA LEU A 5 2.03 -5.73 -4.01
C LEU A 5 0.57 -5.66 -3.50
N LEU A 6 0.26 -4.57 -2.79
CA LEU A 6 -1.03 -4.31 -2.17
C LEU A 6 -1.67 -3.09 -2.82
N HIS A 7 -2.84 -3.28 -3.41
CA HIS A 7 -3.57 -2.21 -4.10
C HIS A 7 -4.29 -1.25 -3.13
N GLY A 8 -4.72 -0.10 -3.65
CA GLY A 8 -5.52 0.89 -2.93
C GLY A 8 -6.99 0.50 -2.80
N LEU A 9 -7.72 1.23 -1.93
CA LEU A 9 -9.16 1.11 -1.82
C LEU A 9 -9.81 1.51 -3.16
N GLY A 10 -10.65 0.65 -3.70
CA GLY A 10 -11.28 0.85 -5.01
C GLY A 10 -10.51 0.26 -6.19
N GLN A 11 -9.41 -0.42 -5.94
CA GLN A 11 -8.63 -1.16 -6.92
C GLN A 11 -8.72 -2.67 -6.66
N ASN A 12 -8.05 -3.47 -7.49
CA ASN A 12 -7.86 -4.91 -7.35
C ASN A 12 -6.43 -5.32 -7.74
N SER A 13 -6.11 -6.60 -7.67
CA SER A 13 -4.77 -7.13 -8.00
C SER A 13 -4.30 -6.79 -9.42
N PHE A 14 -5.21 -6.66 -10.40
CA PHE A 14 -4.86 -6.35 -11.78
C PHE A 14 -4.37 -4.90 -11.99
N SER A 15 -4.59 -4.01 -11.02
CA SER A 15 -4.17 -2.60 -11.12
C SER A 15 -2.64 -2.42 -11.21
N TYR A 16 -1.87 -3.44 -10.87
CA TYR A 16 -0.41 -3.43 -11.04
C TYR A 16 0.10 -4.10 -12.33
N ASN A 17 -0.75 -4.72 -13.15
CA ASN A 17 -0.31 -5.48 -14.32
C ASN A 17 0.62 -4.67 -15.24
N LYS A 18 0.24 -3.43 -15.58
CA LYS A 18 1.08 -2.56 -16.41
C LYS A 18 2.40 -2.17 -15.74
N THR A 19 2.41 -2.01 -14.41
CA THR A 19 3.64 -1.72 -13.66
C THR A 19 4.60 -2.91 -13.70
N ILE A 20 4.07 -4.12 -13.53
CA ILE A 20 4.86 -5.37 -13.52
C ILE A 20 5.51 -5.64 -14.88
N GLU A 21 4.94 -5.19 -15.99
CA GLU A 21 5.55 -5.31 -17.32
C GLU A 21 6.98 -4.70 -17.38
N PHE A 22 7.24 -3.68 -16.56
CA PHE A 22 8.52 -2.98 -16.46
C PHE A 22 9.41 -3.46 -15.31
N MET A 23 9.05 -4.56 -14.65
CA MET A 23 9.84 -5.18 -13.58
C MET A 23 10.47 -6.49 -14.06
N GLU A 24 11.66 -6.84 -13.53
CA GLU A 24 12.39 -8.03 -13.96
C GLU A 24 12.07 -9.27 -13.11
N MET A 25 11.72 -9.07 -11.82
CA MET A 25 11.46 -10.15 -10.85
C MET A 25 10.01 -10.69 -10.91
N LYS A 26 9.42 -10.78 -12.10
CA LYS A 26 7.97 -11.05 -12.32
C LYS A 26 7.50 -12.34 -11.64
N ASP A 27 8.30 -13.39 -11.66
CA ASP A 27 7.94 -14.71 -11.11
C ASP A 27 7.88 -14.73 -9.58
N ASP A 28 8.47 -13.74 -8.93
CA ASP A 28 8.46 -13.59 -7.47
C ASP A 28 7.46 -12.56 -6.95
N ILE A 29 6.75 -11.87 -7.87
CA ILE A 29 5.73 -10.87 -7.52
C ILE A 29 4.41 -11.54 -7.21
N ILE A 30 3.82 -11.15 -6.09
CA ILE A 30 2.49 -11.56 -5.64
C ILE A 30 1.63 -10.31 -5.51
N CYS A 31 0.64 -10.16 -6.40
CA CYS A 31 -0.38 -9.11 -6.26
C CYS A 31 -1.59 -9.69 -5.53
N LEU A 32 -1.78 -9.30 -4.27
CA LEU A 32 -2.90 -9.77 -3.49
C LEU A 32 -4.18 -9.00 -3.84
N ASN A 33 -5.27 -9.72 -4.06
CA ASN A 33 -6.59 -9.12 -4.07
C ASN A 33 -7.10 -9.04 -2.63
N LEU A 34 -7.11 -7.83 -2.07
CA LEU A 34 -7.43 -7.60 -0.67
C LEU A 34 -8.85 -8.02 -0.28
N ILE A 35 -9.79 -8.02 -1.23
CA ILE A 35 -11.16 -8.45 -0.98
C ILE A 35 -11.27 -9.96 -0.95
N GLU A 36 -10.67 -10.62 -1.93
CA GLU A 36 -10.64 -12.08 -1.98
C GLU A 36 -9.92 -12.67 -0.76
N LEU A 37 -8.89 -11.97 -0.26
CA LEU A 37 -8.16 -12.37 0.93
C LEU A 37 -9.05 -12.43 2.18
N LEU A 38 -10.11 -11.62 2.26
CA LEU A 38 -11.07 -11.65 3.36
C LEU A 38 -11.87 -12.95 3.44
N ASP A 39 -12.04 -13.66 2.33
CA ASP A 39 -12.71 -14.96 2.24
C ASP A 39 -14.06 -15.01 3.00
N GLY A 40 -14.91 -14.00 2.75
CA GLY A 40 -16.22 -13.86 3.37
C GLY A 40 -16.24 -13.33 4.81
N LYS A 41 -15.09 -13.01 5.41
CA LYS A 41 -15.02 -12.33 6.71
C LYS A 41 -15.64 -10.93 6.63
N GLU A 42 -16.02 -10.36 7.77
CA GLU A 42 -16.50 -8.98 7.84
C GLU A 42 -15.49 -8.00 7.24
N VAL A 43 -15.98 -7.10 6.38
CA VAL A 43 -15.12 -6.09 5.74
C VAL A 43 -14.83 -4.96 6.71
N SER A 44 -13.68 -5.06 7.36
CA SER A 44 -13.11 -4.04 8.25
C SER A 44 -11.59 -3.99 8.12
N TYR A 45 -10.97 -2.91 8.55
CA TYR A 45 -9.50 -2.82 8.56
C TYR A 45 -8.87 -3.90 9.46
N SER A 46 -9.47 -4.17 10.62
CA SER A 46 -8.97 -5.20 11.53
C SER A 46 -8.99 -6.58 10.91
N SER A 47 -10.11 -6.96 10.26
CA SER A 47 -10.22 -8.24 9.56
C SER A 47 -9.22 -8.32 8.40
N LEU A 48 -9.10 -7.24 7.64
CA LEU A 48 -8.16 -7.18 6.51
C LEU A 48 -6.70 -7.31 6.96
N TYR A 49 -6.33 -6.64 8.06
CA TYR A 49 -5.00 -6.77 8.64
C TYR A 49 -4.73 -8.19 9.13
N GLN A 50 -5.69 -8.78 9.83
CA GLN A 50 -5.56 -10.16 10.34
C GLN A 50 -5.32 -11.17 9.22
N VAL A 51 -6.13 -11.14 8.14
CA VAL A 51 -5.96 -12.09 7.04
C VAL A 51 -4.65 -11.84 6.26
N PHE A 52 -4.21 -10.59 6.16
CA PHE A 52 -2.93 -10.27 5.56
C PHE A 52 -1.76 -10.79 6.41
N ASP A 53 -1.81 -10.62 7.72
CA ASP A 53 -0.81 -11.17 8.66
C ASP A 53 -0.77 -12.70 8.61
N GLU A 54 -1.94 -13.37 8.62
CA GLU A 54 -2.07 -14.82 8.46
C GLU A 54 -1.46 -15.30 7.13
N TYR A 55 -1.68 -14.56 6.05
CA TYR A 55 -1.09 -14.87 4.74
C TYR A 55 0.45 -14.75 4.77
N CYS A 56 0.98 -13.66 5.29
CA CYS A 56 2.43 -13.42 5.37
C CYS A 56 3.15 -14.45 6.26
N LYS A 57 2.50 -14.96 7.30
CA LYS A 57 3.04 -16.02 8.18
C LYS A 57 3.27 -17.34 7.45
N GLN A 58 2.56 -17.61 6.35
CA GLN A 58 2.76 -18.82 5.55
C GLN A 58 3.99 -18.76 4.65
N ILE A 59 4.56 -17.57 4.45
CA ILE A 59 5.78 -17.39 3.64
C ILE A 59 6.99 -17.57 4.58
N ASN A 60 7.82 -18.57 4.34
CA ASN A 60 8.95 -18.89 5.23
C ASN A 60 10.19 -18.02 5.04
N GLU A 61 10.24 -17.21 3.99
CA GLU A 61 11.35 -16.30 3.66
C GLU A 61 11.02 -14.85 4.00
N PRO A 62 12.02 -13.95 4.13
CA PRO A 62 11.77 -12.51 4.21
C PRO A 62 11.01 -12.00 2.99
N ILE A 63 10.15 -11.00 3.19
CA ILE A 63 9.30 -10.42 2.15
C ILE A 63 9.63 -8.96 1.92
N SER A 64 9.43 -8.50 0.70
CA SER A 64 9.41 -7.08 0.34
C SER A 64 7.97 -6.67 0.06
N ILE A 65 7.51 -5.57 0.65
CA ILE A 65 6.11 -5.14 0.55
C ILE A 65 6.03 -3.80 -0.17
N CYS A 66 5.17 -3.71 -1.17
CA CYS A 66 4.83 -2.46 -1.84
C CYS A 66 3.32 -2.22 -1.70
N GLY A 67 2.93 -1.12 -1.08
CA GLY A 67 1.52 -0.79 -0.87
C GLY A 67 1.15 0.61 -1.34
N LEU A 68 0.01 0.70 -2.06
CA LEU A 68 -0.60 1.96 -2.45
C LEU A 68 -1.76 2.29 -1.51
N SER A 69 -1.76 3.50 -0.94
CA SER A 69 -2.88 4.04 -0.14
C SER A 69 -3.29 3.07 0.98
N LEU A 70 -4.45 2.40 0.91
CA LEU A 70 -4.88 1.35 1.84
C LEU A 70 -3.82 0.24 1.96
N GLY A 71 -3.30 -0.23 0.82
CA GLY A 71 -2.23 -1.22 0.81
C GLY A 71 -0.96 -0.74 1.52
N GLY A 72 -0.65 0.55 1.40
CA GLY A 72 0.46 1.18 2.13
C GLY A 72 0.22 1.26 3.64
N ILE A 73 -1.02 1.50 4.07
CA ILE A 73 -1.40 1.49 5.49
C ILE A 73 -1.23 0.09 6.09
N LEU A 74 -1.66 -0.96 5.35
CA LEU A 74 -1.43 -2.35 5.75
C LEU A 74 0.06 -2.68 5.82
N ALA A 75 0.84 -2.22 4.84
CA ALA A 75 2.28 -2.43 4.77
C ALA A 75 3.01 -1.77 5.95
N ILE A 76 2.67 -0.53 6.32
CA ILE A 76 3.20 0.15 7.52
C ILE A 76 2.89 -0.67 8.77
N HIS A 77 1.62 -1.03 8.97
CA HIS A 77 1.18 -1.76 10.17
C HIS A 77 1.90 -3.10 10.31
N TYR A 78 1.94 -3.87 9.22
CA TYR A 78 2.64 -5.15 9.21
C TYR A 78 4.14 -5.01 9.51
N THR A 79 4.80 -4.03 8.90
CA THR A 79 6.24 -3.80 9.10
C THR A 79 6.56 -3.39 10.53
N ILE A 80 5.69 -2.57 11.17
CA ILE A 80 5.84 -2.18 12.57
C ILE A 80 5.77 -3.39 13.52
N GLU A 81 4.87 -4.33 13.25
CA GLU A 81 4.68 -5.51 14.11
C GLU A 81 5.61 -6.68 13.78
N ASN A 82 6.17 -6.72 12.56
CA ASN A 82 6.97 -7.83 12.05
C ASN A 82 8.25 -7.33 11.35
N SER A 83 9.02 -6.44 11.99
CA SER A 83 10.19 -5.78 11.38
C SER A 83 11.23 -6.74 10.84
N ASP A 84 11.48 -7.86 11.52
CA ASP A 84 12.46 -8.88 11.12
C ASP A 84 12.04 -9.70 9.90
N LYS A 85 10.74 -9.65 9.57
CA LYS A 85 10.16 -10.36 8.42
C LYS A 85 10.22 -9.53 7.13
N VAL A 86 10.28 -8.19 7.26
CA VAL A 86 10.21 -7.28 6.11
C VAL A 86 11.60 -6.82 5.70
N ASN A 87 12.05 -7.29 4.54
CA ASN A 87 13.34 -6.92 3.96
C ASN A 87 13.35 -5.49 3.41
N SER A 88 12.29 -5.10 2.72
CA SER A 88 12.15 -3.74 2.22
C SER A 88 10.67 -3.32 2.09
N LEU A 89 10.43 -2.02 2.18
CA LEU A 89 9.10 -1.43 2.19
C LEU A 89 8.97 -0.34 1.11
N VAL A 90 7.88 -0.38 0.35
CA VAL A 90 7.53 0.71 -0.58
C VAL A 90 6.14 1.24 -0.22
N LEU A 91 6.06 2.54 0.02
CA LEU A 91 4.85 3.26 0.43
C LEU A 91 4.44 4.25 -0.67
N ILE A 92 3.36 3.95 -1.39
CA ILE A 92 2.86 4.80 -2.48
C ILE A 92 1.65 5.58 -1.99
N ALA A 93 1.73 6.92 -2.02
CA ALA A 93 0.63 7.82 -1.66
C ALA A 93 -0.05 7.46 -0.32
N THR A 94 0.76 7.08 0.68
CA THR A 94 0.31 6.47 1.93
C THR A 94 0.16 7.51 3.04
N GLN A 95 -0.93 7.41 3.81
CA GLN A 95 -1.13 8.12 5.06
C GLN A 95 -0.69 7.24 6.24
N TYR A 96 -0.03 7.83 7.25
CA TYR A 96 0.32 7.15 8.50
C TYR A 96 -0.51 7.65 9.69
N ILE A 97 -1.18 8.78 9.54
CA ILE A 97 -2.23 9.28 10.43
C ILE A 97 -3.47 9.51 9.57
N MET A 98 -4.58 8.87 9.93
CA MET A 98 -5.77 8.97 9.11
C MET A 98 -6.40 10.38 9.16
N PRO A 99 -6.63 11.02 8.00
CA PRO A 99 -7.22 12.34 7.91
C PRO A 99 -8.73 12.29 8.18
N LYS A 100 -9.12 12.22 9.46
CA LYS A 100 -10.51 11.98 9.92
C LYS A 100 -11.56 12.88 9.24
N LYS A 101 -11.25 14.16 9.01
CA LYS A 101 -12.18 15.09 8.36
C LYS A 101 -12.41 14.71 6.89
N LEU A 102 -11.34 14.35 6.19
CA LEU A 102 -11.40 13.93 4.79
C LEU A 102 -12.16 12.61 4.65
N LEU A 103 -11.85 11.61 5.47
CA LEU A 103 -12.55 10.31 5.46
C LEU A 103 -14.05 10.47 5.78
N LYS A 104 -14.42 11.33 6.72
CA LYS A 104 -15.84 11.66 6.99
C LYS A 104 -16.53 12.25 5.78
N PHE A 105 -15.88 13.18 5.09
CA PHE A 105 -16.42 13.80 3.89
C PHE A 105 -16.55 12.79 2.74
N GLN A 106 -15.51 12.01 2.50
CA GLN A 106 -15.54 10.91 1.50
C GLN A 106 -16.67 9.91 1.78
N ASN A 107 -16.87 9.51 3.03
CA ASN A 107 -17.95 8.60 3.41
C ASN A 107 -19.36 9.18 3.15
N ILE A 108 -19.52 10.49 3.23
CA ILE A 108 -20.77 11.16 2.82
C ILE A 108 -20.93 11.06 1.30
N LEU A 109 -19.90 11.34 0.52
CA LEU A 109 -19.93 11.22 -0.93
C LEU A 109 -20.22 9.78 -1.36
N PHE A 110 -19.56 8.78 -0.77
CA PHE A 110 -19.80 7.36 -1.08
C PHE A 110 -21.26 6.95 -0.84
N LYS A 111 -21.93 7.49 0.18
CA LYS A 111 -23.35 7.25 0.40
C LYS A 111 -24.23 7.75 -0.73
N LEU A 112 -23.84 8.81 -1.41
CA LEU A 112 -24.57 9.41 -2.53
C LEU A 112 -24.27 8.74 -3.88
N MET A 113 -23.14 8.04 -4.00
CA MET A 113 -22.77 7.35 -5.25
C MET A 113 -23.68 6.16 -5.55
N PRO A 114 -23.93 5.84 -6.83
CA PRO A 114 -24.71 4.68 -7.24
C PRO A 114 -24.06 3.34 -6.81
N ASN A 115 -24.88 2.34 -6.47
CA ASN A 115 -24.39 1.04 -6.00
C ASN A 115 -23.57 0.26 -7.04
N ASN A 116 -23.85 0.46 -8.34
CA ASN A 116 -23.13 -0.23 -9.42
C ASN A 116 -21.65 0.11 -9.48
N MET A 117 -21.27 1.33 -9.09
CA MET A 117 -19.87 1.75 -9.06
C MET A 117 -19.00 0.95 -8.08
N PHE A 118 -19.60 0.42 -7.01
CA PHE A 118 -18.89 -0.38 -6.01
C PHE A 118 -18.75 -1.84 -6.44
N LYS A 119 -19.68 -2.35 -7.25
CA LYS A 119 -19.64 -3.74 -7.74
C LYS A 119 -18.46 -4.03 -8.66
N GLU A 120 -18.07 -3.04 -9.48
CA GLU A 120 -16.94 -3.16 -10.41
C GLU A 120 -15.59 -3.32 -9.68
N ILE A 121 -15.52 -2.87 -8.44
CA ILE A 121 -14.30 -2.96 -7.58
C ILE A 121 -14.38 -4.07 -6.53
N GLY A 122 -15.36 -4.98 -6.67
CA GLY A 122 -15.49 -6.16 -5.80
C GLY A 122 -16.13 -5.92 -4.44
N PHE A 123 -16.61 -4.71 -4.16
CA PHE A 123 -17.30 -4.37 -2.91
C PHE A 123 -18.80 -4.17 -3.12
N ASN A 124 -19.60 -4.39 -2.11
CA ASN A 124 -20.84 -3.65 -1.99
C ASN A 124 -20.60 -2.29 -1.29
N LYS A 125 -21.51 -1.35 -1.53
CA LYS A 125 -21.39 0.02 -1.01
C LYS A 125 -21.24 0.09 0.53
N TYR A 126 -21.94 -0.79 1.23
CA TYR A 126 -21.90 -0.83 2.71
C TYR A 126 -20.51 -1.28 3.20
N GLU A 127 -19.96 -2.34 2.62
CA GLU A 127 -18.63 -2.86 2.92
C GLU A 127 -17.55 -1.80 2.69
N PHE A 128 -17.60 -1.12 1.54
CA PHE A 128 -16.66 -0.06 1.20
C PHE A 128 -16.65 1.08 2.24
N ILE A 129 -17.85 1.55 2.62
CA ILE A 129 -18.01 2.59 3.64
C ILE A 129 -17.56 2.08 5.02
N ASN A 130 -17.84 0.82 5.35
CA ASN A 130 -17.45 0.23 6.63
C ASN A 130 -15.93 0.13 6.76
N LEU A 131 -15.25 -0.35 5.71
CA LEU A 131 -13.80 -0.38 5.65
C LEU A 131 -13.20 1.03 5.85
N SER A 132 -13.67 2.02 5.10
CA SER A 132 -13.22 3.41 5.25
C SER A 132 -13.44 3.95 6.67
N LYS A 133 -14.56 3.63 7.31
CA LYS A 133 -14.85 4.07 8.69
C LYS A 133 -13.95 3.37 9.71
N SER A 134 -13.70 2.07 9.55
CA SER A 134 -12.87 1.30 10.50
C SER A 134 -11.43 1.79 10.55
N MET A 135 -10.97 2.48 9.50
CA MET A 135 -9.63 3.07 9.43
C MET A 135 -9.49 4.42 10.14
N MET A 136 -10.58 5.12 10.45
CA MET A 136 -10.54 6.54 10.86
C MET A 136 -9.69 6.85 12.11
N ASN A 137 -9.43 5.86 12.96
CA ASN A 137 -8.66 6.07 14.19
C ASN A 137 -7.23 5.55 14.11
N LEU A 138 -6.80 5.05 12.95
CA LEU A 138 -5.42 4.57 12.77
C LEU A 138 -4.44 5.75 12.86
N ASN A 139 -3.39 5.54 13.63
CA ASN A 139 -2.29 6.47 13.81
C ASN A 139 -1.02 5.68 14.15
N PHE A 140 -0.07 5.68 13.25
CA PHE A 140 1.21 4.98 13.38
C PHE A 140 2.37 5.92 13.69
N GLU A 141 2.11 7.20 13.98
CA GLU A 141 3.14 8.24 14.13
C GLU A 141 4.24 7.85 15.11
N LYS A 142 3.87 7.30 16.26
CA LYS A 142 4.81 6.94 17.34
C LYS A 142 5.59 5.65 17.06
N ASP A 143 5.13 4.85 16.12
CA ASP A 143 5.68 3.53 15.85
C ASP A 143 6.51 3.50 14.55
N LEU A 144 6.58 4.62 13.80
CA LEU A 144 7.36 4.68 12.55
C LEU A 144 8.86 4.41 12.75
N GLU A 145 9.40 4.69 13.92
CA GLU A 145 10.81 4.40 14.28
C GLU A 145 11.13 2.90 14.31
N LYS A 146 10.11 2.05 14.45
CA LYS A 146 10.26 0.58 14.38
C LYS A 146 10.48 0.07 12.95
N ILE A 147 10.26 0.92 11.93
CA ILE A 147 10.54 0.61 10.54
C ILE A 147 12.03 0.83 10.28
N THR A 148 12.80 -0.25 10.35
CA THR A 148 14.28 -0.23 10.20
C THR A 148 14.74 -0.68 8.82
N CYS A 149 13.90 -1.41 8.08
CA CYS A 149 14.19 -1.88 6.73
C CYS A 149 14.33 -0.72 5.74
N ARG A 150 15.01 -1.00 4.62
CA ARG A 150 15.07 -0.05 3.51
C ARG A 150 13.65 0.32 3.07
N THR A 151 13.37 1.62 3.00
CA THR A 151 12.05 2.12 2.67
C THR A 151 12.10 3.09 1.50
N LEU A 152 11.23 2.90 0.51
CA LEU A 152 11.00 3.83 -0.57
C LEU A 152 9.60 4.45 -0.44
N ILE A 153 9.55 5.75 -0.45
CA ILE A 153 8.29 6.49 -0.45
C ILE A 153 8.07 7.03 -1.86
N VAL A 154 6.88 6.80 -2.41
CA VAL A 154 6.51 7.24 -3.76
C VAL A 154 5.24 8.08 -3.71
N CYS A 155 5.22 9.19 -4.44
CA CYS A 155 4.04 10.02 -4.55
C CYS A 155 3.96 10.66 -5.95
N GLY A 156 2.75 10.80 -6.48
CA GLY A 156 2.54 11.58 -7.70
C GLY A 156 2.67 13.08 -7.42
N ASP A 157 3.20 13.83 -8.38
CA ASP A 157 3.37 15.30 -8.25
C ASP A 157 2.04 16.05 -8.11
N LYS A 158 0.96 15.47 -8.67
CA LYS A 158 -0.42 16.00 -8.62
C LYS A 158 -1.22 15.56 -7.39
N ASP A 159 -0.72 14.60 -6.59
CA ASP A 159 -1.40 14.17 -5.35
C ASP A 159 -1.16 15.15 -4.20
N LYS A 160 -1.87 16.27 -4.26
CA LYS A 160 -1.78 17.34 -3.25
C LYS A 160 -2.20 16.88 -1.85
N THR A 161 -3.02 15.83 -1.76
CA THR A 161 -3.58 15.33 -0.49
C THR A 161 -2.56 14.50 0.28
N ASN A 162 -1.83 13.60 -0.40
CA ASN A 162 -0.94 12.66 0.26
C ASN A 162 0.54 13.08 0.20
N LYS A 163 0.91 14.02 -0.67
CA LYS A 163 2.28 14.52 -0.76
C LYS A 163 2.84 15.05 0.58
N PRO A 164 2.09 15.79 1.41
CA PRO A 164 2.60 16.20 2.73
C PRO A 164 2.93 15.02 3.63
N ALA A 165 2.07 13.99 3.67
CA ALA A 165 2.32 12.78 4.44
C ALA A 165 3.54 12.00 3.91
N SER A 166 3.72 11.93 2.59
CA SER A 166 4.89 11.30 1.97
C SER A 166 6.20 11.99 2.36
N LEU A 167 6.23 13.32 2.38
CA LEU A 167 7.39 14.08 2.84
C LEU A 167 7.69 13.84 4.33
N GLN A 168 6.66 13.82 5.18
CA GLN A 168 6.81 13.52 6.60
C GLN A 168 7.27 12.09 6.86
N LEU A 169 6.79 11.10 6.11
CA LEU A 169 7.29 9.71 6.18
C LEU A 169 8.78 9.64 5.88
N LYS A 170 9.26 10.39 4.86
CA LYS A 170 10.70 10.49 4.53
C LYS A 170 11.52 11.04 5.69
N GLU A 171 10.99 12.03 6.42
CA GLU A 171 11.69 12.62 7.56
C GLU A 171 11.72 11.70 8.80
N ARG A 172 10.68 10.87 8.99
CA ARG A 172 10.46 10.05 10.18
C ARG A 172 11.04 8.64 10.08
N ILE A 173 11.12 8.07 8.89
CA ILE A 173 11.69 6.74 8.66
C ILE A 173 13.17 6.92 8.29
N THR A 174 14.08 6.54 9.17
CA THR A 174 15.51 6.81 9.04
C THR A 174 16.12 6.25 7.76
N ASN A 175 15.81 4.98 7.43
CA ASN A 175 16.37 4.31 6.25
C ASN A 175 15.40 4.44 5.06
N SER A 176 15.06 5.68 4.68
CA SER A 176 14.09 5.91 3.61
C SER A 176 14.59 6.87 2.54
N ASN A 177 14.06 6.70 1.32
CA ASN A 177 14.20 7.62 0.19
C ASN A 177 12.80 8.00 -0.31
N ILE A 178 12.72 9.09 -1.08
CA ILE A 178 11.46 9.53 -1.70
C ILE A 178 11.64 9.77 -3.20
N GLU A 179 10.65 9.34 -3.98
CA GLU A 179 10.54 9.57 -5.42
C GLU A 179 9.20 10.25 -5.73
N ILE A 180 9.26 11.38 -6.40
CA ILE A 180 8.06 12.09 -6.89
C ILE A 180 7.90 11.79 -8.37
N ILE A 181 6.80 11.15 -8.74
CA ILE A 181 6.52 10.78 -10.13
C ILE A 181 5.73 11.88 -10.81
N GLU A 182 6.31 12.45 -11.85
CA GLU A 182 5.71 13.51 -12.66
C GLU A 182 4.47 13.00 -13.40
N ASN A 183 3.51 13.91 -13.58
CA ASN A 183 2.24 13.69 -14.27
C ASN A 183 1.33 12.61 -13.66
N ALA A 184 1.57 12.22 -12.41
CA ALA A 184 0.77 11.25 -11.67
C ALA A 184 -0.01 11.89 -10.52
N GLY A 185 -1.23 11.42 -10.30
CA GLY A 185 -2.06 11.72 -9.14
C GLY A 185 -1.88 10.69 -8.02
N HIS A 186 -3.01 10.34 -7.38
CA HIS A 186 -3.05 9.36 -6.28
C HIS A 186 -2.73 7.94 -6.73
N GLU A 187 -3.27 7.53 -7.87
CA GLU A 187 -3.14 6.18 -8.42
C GLU A 187 -1.93 6.08 -9.35
N VAL A 188 -0.73 6.22 -8.79
CA VAL A 188 0.54 6.25 -9.54
C VAL A 188 0.73 5.00 -10.41
N ASN A 189 0.24 3.84 -9.96
CA ASN A 189 0.28 2.57 -10.69
C ASN A 189 -0.60 2.57 -11.96
N ILE A 190 -1.55 3.48 -12.06
CA ILE A 190 -2.43 3.68 -13.22
C ILE A 190 -1.91 4.85 -14.08
N ASP A 191 -1.58 5.98 -13.42
CA ASP A 191 -1.22 7.23 -14.11
C ASP A 191 0.15 7.13 -14.80
N ASN A 192 1.12 6.47 -14.18
CA ASN A 192 2.48 6.32 -14.74
C ASN A 192 3.10 4.95 -14.37
N PRO A 193 2.50 3.84 -14.84
CA PRO A 193 2.92 2.48 -14.49
C PRO A 193 4.36 2.18 -14.93
N GLN A 194 4.80 2.70 -16.08
CA GLN A 194 6.15 2.51 -16.58
C GLN A 194 7.19 3.10 -15.63
N LYS A 195 7.02 4.38 -15.24
CA LYS A 195 7.96 5.03 -14.33
C LYS A 195 7.98 4.36 -12.98
N LEU A 196 6.80 3.98 -12.46
CA LEU A 196 6.69 3.23 -11.20
C LEU A 196 7.44 1.90 -11.30
N GLY A 197 7.20 1.10 -12.35
CA GLY A 197 7.85 -0.19 -12.53
C GLY A 197 9.38 -0.10 -12.59
N ILE A 198 9.92 0.90 -13.30
CA ILE A 198 11.38 1.15 -13.37
C ILE A 198 11.94 1.50 -11.98
N ILE A 199 11.24 2.34 -11.21
CA ILE A 199 11.67 2.76 -9.86
C ILE A 199 11.64 1.55 -8.92
N LEU A 200 10.56 0.76 -8.92
CA LEU A 200 10.43 -0.45 -8.10
C LEU A 200 11.52 -1.47 -8.45
N ASN A 201 11.76 -1.68 -9.74
CA ASN A 201 12.79 -2.60 -10.22
C ASN A 201 14.18 -2.21 -9.71
N LYS A 202 14.54 -0.93 -9.83
CA LYS A 202 15.80 -0.40 -9.31
C LYS A 202 15.90 -0.59 -7.79
N PHE A 203 14.88 -0.19 -7.05
CA PHE A 203 14.87 -0.27 -5.59
C PHE A 203 15.02 -1.70 -5.08
N PHE A 204 14.29 -2.65 -5.64
CA PHE A 204 14.36 -4.04 -5.19
C PHE A 204 15.67 -4.73 -5.59
N LYS A 205 16.27 -4.39 -6.75
CA LYS A 205 17.58 -4.93 -7.15
C LYS A 205 18.72 -4.49 -6.24
N GLU A 206 18.79 -3.20 -5.93
CA GLU A 206 19.83 -2.66 -5.06
C GLU A 206 19.81 -3.34 -3.66
N GLY A 207 18.63 -3.73 -3.15
CA GLY A 207 18.50 -4.49 -1.91
C GLY A 207 19.13 -5.87 -1.96
N ASN A 208 18.99 -6.55 -3.08
CA ASN A 208 19.52 -7.92 -3.25
C ASN A 208 21.04 -7.97 -3.40
N GLU A 209 21.70 -6.89 -3.80
CA GLU A 209 23.17 -6.82 -3.93
C GLU A 209 23.84 -6.70 -2.56
N TYR A 210 23.24 -6.00 -1.61
CA TYR A 210 23.76 -5.87 -0.24
C TYR A 210 23.69 -7.17 0.58
N GLU A 211 22.75 -8.09 0.26
CA GLU A 211 22.63 -9.39 0.95
C GLU A 211 23.66 -10.42 0.48
N LYS A 212 24.33 -10.18 -0.64
CA LYS A 212 25.33 -11.10 -1.23
C LYS A 212 26.77 -10.76 -0.85
N MET A 213 26.98 -9.69 -0.12
CA MET A 213 28.27 -9.24 0.39
C MET A 213 28.44 -9.58 1.86
#